data_6c626c9468f744f7c1715f7dc74e0d87
#
_entry.id   6c626c9468f744f7c1715f7dc74e0d87
#
_cell.length_a   1.000
_cell.length_b   1.000
_cell.length_c   1.000
_cell.angle_alpha   90.00
_cell.angle_beta   90.00
_cell.angle_gamma   90.00
#
_symmetry.space_group_name_H-M   'P 1'
#
loop_
_entity.id
_entity.type
_entity.pdbx_description
1 polymer ?
#
loop_
_entity_poly.entity_id
_entity_poly.type
_entity_poly.pdbx_seq_one_letter_code
_entity_poly.pdbx_strand_id
1 'polypeptide(L)'
;MSYAINDNVRIHYEVEGKGPALVLHHWTFSSLDVWYELGYVDALASERRLILVDSRGHGKSDAPHGEGAYRPESRVADVVTVLDALEIPVAAFFGYSMGGWIGFACAKWAPERFSAFVLGGQHPYAQTMSGAREWLRVGEERGAQAFIDLWEREVGPVRPAARERMRAYDFTAMLAAAQDRESLETVLPEIRVPCLLFAGADDEVRGLAERAAAQIQNAKLVSFPDLNHAEVMARSDLVAPMVRRFLHHAVV
;
A
#
# COMPACT_ATOMS: atom_id res chain seq x y z
N MET A 1 1.80 15.26 14.79
CA MET A 1 1.95 13.84 14.43
C MET A 1 0.85 13.07 15.15
N SER A 2 0.04 12.32 14.44
CA SER A 2 -1.08 11.57 15.01
C SER A 2 -0.77 10.09 15.03
N TYR A 3 -1.18 9.41 16.10
CA TYR A 3 -0.96 7.96 16.24
C TYR A 3 -2.26 7.30 16.71
N ALA A 4 -2.57 6.14 16.15
CA ALA A 4 -3.51 5.17 16.68
C ALA A 4 -2.74 4.00 17.30
N ILE A 5 -3.31 3.30 18.26
CA ILE A 5 -2.61 2.22 18.97
C ILE A 5 -3.37 0.91 18.75
N ASN A 6 -2.70 -0.06 18.12
CA ASN A 6 -3.18 -1.41 17.93
C ASN A 6 -2.21 -2.40 18.59
N ASP A 7 -2.66 -3.15 19.60
CA ASP A 7 -1.85 -4.14 20.34
C ASP A 7 -0.47 -3.59 20.80
N ASN A 8 -0.46 -2.39 21.39
CA ASN A 8 0.72 -1.65 21.82
C ASN A 8 1.67 -1.19 20.68
N VAL A 9 1.28 -1.32 19.42
CA VAL A 9 1.99 -0.78 18.27
C VAL A 9 1.37 0.55 17.89
N ARG A 10 2.15 1.63 17.93
CA ARG A 10 1.72 2.96 17.48
C ARG A 10 1.76 3.02 15.96
N ILE A 11 0.64 3.32 15.36
CA ILE A 11 0.48 3.49 13.92
C ILE A 11 0.39 4.98 13.61
N HIS A 12 1.40 5.51 12.93
CA HIS A 12 1.44 6.89 12.50
C HIS A 12 0.50 7.11 11.32
N TYR A 13 -0.25 8.20 11.36
CA TYR A 13 -1.07 8.64 10.25
C TYR A 13 -1.13 10.16 10.14
N GLU A 14 -1.45 10.63 8.94
CA GLU A 14 -1.72 12.03 8.64
C GLU A 14 -3.06 12.16 7.93
N VAL A 15 -3.70 13.33 8.07
CA VAL A 15 -5.02 13.58 7.48
C VAL A 15 -4.96 14.87 6.67
N GLU A 16 -5.37 14.78 5.41
CA GLU A 16 -5.37 15.91 4.48
C GLU A 16 -6.72 16.03 3.77
N GLY A 17 -7.09 17.25 3.43
CA GLY A 17 -8.30 17.52 2.67
C GLY A 17 -9.60 17.34 3.45
N LYS A 18 -10.71 17.35 2.71
CA LYS A 18 -12.08 17.23 3.24
C LYS A 18 -12.95 16.45 2.25
N GLY A 19 -14.05 15.85 2.75
CA GLY A 19 -14.99 15.08 1.95
C GLY A 19 -15.07 13.61 2.36
N PRO A 20 -15.51 12.71 1.48
CA PRO A 20 -15.55 11.28 1.76
C PRO A 20 -14.15 10.74 2.03
N ALA A 21 -14.05 9.84 3.03
CA ALA A 21 -12.79 9.30 3.51
C ALA A 21 -12.12 8.37 2.48
N LEU A 22 -10.80 8.52 2.30
CA LEU A 22 -9.96 7.67 1.47
C LEU A 22 -8.66 7.33 2.21
N VAL A 23 -8.48 6.06 2.56
CA VAL A 23 -7.22 5.57 3.10
C VAL A 23 -6.19 5.47 1.97
N LEU A 24 -4.99 6.00 2.17
CA LEU A 24 -3.83 5.85 1.29
C LEU A 24 -2.78 4.97 1.98
N HIS A 25 -2.50 3.79 1.41
CA HIS A 25 -1.56 2.84 1.97
C HIS A 25 -0.38 2.60 1.02
N HIS A 26 0.82 2.95 1.48
CA HIS A 26 2.06 2.90 0.69
C HIS A 26 2.57 1.48 0.44
N TRP A 27 3.64 1.36 -0.36
CA TRP A 27 4.32 0.11 -0.72
C TRP A 27 5.53 -0.20 0.16
N THR A 28 6.09 -1.40 0.01
CA THR A 28 7.34 -1.82 0.67
C THR A 28 8.48 -0.85 0.33
N PHE A 29 9.41 -0.63 1.26
CA PHE A 29 10.51 0.33 1.11
C PHE A 29 10.03 1.79 0.99
N SER A 30 8.93 2.15 1.66
CA SER A 30 8.36 3.49 1.58
C SER A 30 7.73 3.93 2.90
N SER A 31 7.11 5.11 2.89
CA SER A 31 6.31 5.67 3.98
C SER A 31 5.14 6.47 3.39
N LEU A 32 4.28 7.01 4.23
CA LEU A 32 3.20 7.88 3.77
C LEU A 32 3.70 9.14 3.04
N ASP A 33 4.95 9.55 3.26
CA ASP A 33 5.52 10.74 2.60
C ASP A 33 5.52 10.65 1.07
N VAL A 34 5.55 9.42 0.52
CA VAL A 34 5.53 9.24 -0.95
C VAL A 34 4.26 9.77 -1.62
N TRP A 35 3.16 9.80 -0.90
CA TRP A 35 1.90 10.34 -1.42
C TRP A 35 1.98 11.86 -1.65
N TYR A 36 2.77 12.57 -0.81
CA TYR A 36 3.11 13.98 -1.02
C TYR A 36 4.14 14.13 -2.14
N GLU A 37 5.24 13.39 -2.06
CA GLU A 37 6.37 13.47 -3.00
C GLU A 37 5.97 13.22 -4.46
N LEU A 38 4.98 12.37 -4.68
CA LEU A 38 4.47 12.02 -6.01
C LEU A 38 3.26 12.86 -6.42
N GLY A 39 2.78 13.79 -5.57
CA GLY A 39 1.69 14.70 -5.89
C GLY A 39 0.28 14.10 -5.80
N TYR A 40 0.13 12.93 -5.18
CA TYR A 40 -1.20 12.34 -4.98
C TYR A 40 -2.05 13.13 -3.97
N VAL A 41 -1.42 13.66 -2.93
CA VAL A 41 -2.13 14.50 -1.94
C VAL A 41 -2.71 15.73 -2.64
N ASP A 42 -1.91 16.47 -3.41
CA ASP A 42 -2.36 17.65 -4.14
C ASP A 42 -3.50 17.32 -5.13
N ALA A 43 -3.41 16.16 -5.78
CA ALA A 43 -4.39 15.75 -6.76
C ALA A 43 -5.73 15.28 -6.17
N LEU A 44 -5.75 14.78 -4.91
CA LEU A 44 -6.92 14.12 -4.33
C LEU A 44 -7.56 14.87 -3.15
N ALA A 45 -6.79 15.69 -2.40
CA ALA A 45 -7.26 16.34 -1.17
C ALA A 45 -8.36 17.38 -1.37
N SER A 46 -8.54 17.89 -2.59
CA SER A 46 -9.63 18.83 -2.90
C SER A 46 -11.02 18.19 -2.86
N GLU A 47 -11.11 16.86 -3.02
CA GLU A 47 -12.37 16.11 -3.11
C GLU A 47 -12.51 15.01 -2.06
N ARG A 48 -11.44 14.67 -1.35
CA ARG A 48 -11.37 13.55 -0.39
C ARG A 48 -10.71 13.96 0.91
N ARG A 49 -11.21 13.40 2.02
CA ARG A 49 -10.47 13.36 3.28
C ARG A 49 -9.50 12.20 3.19
N LEU A 50 -8.23 12.49 2.94
CA LEU A 50 -7.17 11.51 2.80
C LEU A 50 -6.67 11.09 4.19
N ILE A 51 -6.59 9.80 4.42
CA ILE A 51 -6.00 9.20 5.62
C ILE A 51 -4.75 8.45 5.18
N LEU A 52 -3.61 9.09 5.31
CA LEU A 52 -2.31 8.54 4.94
C LEU A 52 -1.78 7.72 6.11
N VAL A 53 -1.45 6.46 5.89
CA VAL A 53 -1.04 5.55 6.96
C VAL A 53 0.37 5.05 6.70
N ASP A 54 1.24 5.16 7.71
CA ASP A 54 2.49 4.40 7.75
C ASP A 54 2.20 2.97 8.22
N SER A 55 2.52 1.99 7.40
CA SER A 55 2.44 0.57 7.81
C SER A 55 3.35 0.31 9.02
N ARG A 56 2.93 -0.59 9.94
CA ARG A 56 3.86 -1.06 10.98
C ARG A 56 5.20 -1.49 10.36
N GLY A 57 6.31 -1.17 11.00
CA GLY A 57 7.66 -1.42 10.49
C GLY A 57 8.12 -0.43 9.42
N HIS A 58 7.35 0.63 9.13
CA HIS A 58 7.69 1.63 8.12
C HIS A 58 7.41 3.05 8.63
N GLY A 59 8.08 4.02 8.03
CA GLY A 59 7.88 5.44 8.32
C GLY A 59 8.09 5.78 9.80
N LYS A 60 7.09 6.40 10.40
CA LYS A 60 7.09 6.80 11.82
C LYS A 60 6.26 5.86 12.71
N SER A 61 5.68 4.80 12.15
CA SER A 61 5.02 3.75 12.92
C SER A 61 6.03 2.93 13.70
N ASP A 62 5.60 2.34 14.81
CA ASP A 62 6.45 1.43 15.56
C ASP A 62 6.86 0.23 14.70
N ALA A 63 8.06 -0.28 14.96
CA ALA A 63 8.73 -1.29 14.16
C ALA A 63 9.06 -2.54 15.00
N PRO A 64 8.08 -3.40 15.30
CA PRO A 64 8.33 -4.66 16.04
C PRO A 64 9.30 -5.58 15.28
N HIS A 65 10.25 -6.22 15.98
CA HIS A 65 11.20 -7.14 15.36
C HIS A 65 10.69 -8.58 15.25
N GLY A 66 9.56 -8.90 15.88
CA GLY A 66 8.98 -10.24 15.85
C GLY A 66 8.11 -10.47 14.61
N GLU A 67 8.36 -11.53 13.85
CA GLU A 67 7.58 -11.91 12.67
C GLU A 67 6.07 -12.00 12.94
N GLY A 68 5.67 -12.52 14.09
CA GLY A 68 4.27 -12.64 14.50
C GLY A 68 3.51 -11.31 14.59
N ALA A 69 4.22 -10.18 14.67
CA ALA A 69 3.62 -8.85 14.67
C ALA A 69 3.10 -8.42 13.29
N TYR A 70 3.49 -9.10 12.21
CA TYR A 70 3.23 -8.68 10.83
C TYR A 70 2.18 -9.55 10.11
N ARG A 71 1.35 -10.26 10.86
CA ARG A 71 0.24 -11.05 10.29
C ARG A 71 -0.72 -10.15 9.52
N PRO A 72 -1.38 -10.67 8.47
CA PRO A 72 -2.37 -9.91 7.70
C PRO A 72 -3.43 -9.25 8.56
N GLU A 73 -3.98 -9.99 9.54
CA GLU A 73 -5.01 -9.51 10.47
C GLU A 73 -4.53 -8.31 11.30
N SER A 74 -3.28 -8.34 11.76
CA SER A 74 -2.69 -7.23 12.51
C SER A 74 -2.56 -5.97 11.65
N ARG A 75 -2.16 -6.12 10.38
CA ARG A 75 -2.07 -5.00 9.43
C ARG A 75 -3.44 -4.42 9.07
N VAL A 76 -4.47 -5.26 8.97
CA VAL A 76 -5.86 -4.81 8.80
C VAL A 76 -6.33 -4.06 10.04
N ALA A 77 -6.09 -4.62 11.23
CA ALA A 77 -6.43 -3.99 12.49
C ALA A 77 -5.77 -2.61 12.66
N ASP A 78 -4.55 -2.40 12.14
CA ASP A 78 -3.91 -1.09 12.11
C ASP A 78 -4.74 -0.06 11.37
N VAL A 79 -5.17 -0.41 10.16
CA VAL A 79 -5.99 0.50 9.33
C VAL A 79 -7.32 0.77 10.01
N VAL A 80 -7.97 -0.26 10.54
CA VAL A 80 -9.25 -0.13 11.25
C VAL A 80 -9.10 0.76 12.49
N THR A 81 -8.03 0.56 13.28
CA THR A 81 -7.77 1.38 14.48
C THR A 81 -7.54 2.85 14.14
N VAL A 82 -6.90 3.15 13.01
CA VAL A 82 -6.77 4.54 12.51
C VAL A 82 -8.14 5.10 12.15
N LEU A 83 -9.00 4.35 11.47
CA LEU A 83 -10.37 4.78 11.16
C LEU A 83 -11.20 5.01 12.42
N ASP A 84 -11.07 4.13 13.42
CA ASP A 84 -11.77 4.26 14.72
C ASP A 84 -11.32 5.50 15.49
N ALA A 85 -10.01 5.76 15.54
CA ALA A 85 -9.44 6.96 16.17
C ALA A 85 -9.91 8.27 15.50
N LEU A 86 -10.33 8.20 14.25
CA LEU A 86 -10.86 9.33 13.47
C LEU A 86 -12.39 9.37 13.43
N GLU A 87 -13.07 8.43 14.12
CA GLU A 87 -14.52 8.24 14.11
C GLU A 87 -15.09 8.08 12.68
N ILE A 88 -14.34 7.38 11.80
CA ILE A 88 -14.73 7.11 10.42
C ILE A 88 -15.31 5.68 10.34
N PRO A 89 -16.62 5.52 10.17
CA PRO A 89 -17.22 4.18 10.11
C PRO A 89 -16.86 3.43 8.82
N VAL A 90 -16.78 4.13 7.69
CA VAL A 90 -16.50 3.56 6.37
C VAL A 90 -15.65 4.51 5.55
N ALA A 91 -14.65 3.97 4.84
CA ALA A 91 -13.78 4.71 3.93
C ALA A 91 -13.63 3.97 2.59
N ALA A 92 -13.20 4.66 1.54
CA ALA A 92 -12.58 4.00 0.39
C ALA A 92 -11.12 3.67 0.74
N PHE A 93 -10.53 2.71 0.03
CA PHE A 93 -9.14 2.29 0.23
C PHE A 93 -8.36 2.40 -1.07
N PHE A 94 -7.20 3.03 -1.04
CA PHE A 94 -6.25 3.06 -2.14
C PHE A 94 -4.88 2.57 -1.65
N GLY A 95 -4.45 1.42 -2.14
CA GLY A 95 -3.15 0.83 -1.83
C GLY A 95 -2.37 0.44 -3.08
N TYR A 96 -1.04 0.53 -2.99
CA TYR A 96 -0.14 0.11 -4.06
C TYR A 96 0.84 -0.96 -3.57
N SER A 97 1.10 -2.00 -4.38
CA SER A 97 2.04 -3.07 -4.05
C SER A 97 1.70 -3.70 -2.68
N MET A 98 2.55 -3.57 -1.66
CA MET A 98 2.23 -4.01 -0.30
C MET A 98 0.88 -3.44 0.19
N GLY A 99 0.63 -2.14 -0.03
CA GLY A 99 -0.66 -1.53 0.30
C GLY A 99 -1.83 -2.14 -0.48
N GLY A 100 -1.63 -2.51 -1.73
CA GLY A 100 -2.63 -3.24 -2.53
C GLY A 100 -2.95 -4.61 -1.94
N TRP A 101 -1.93 -5.35 -1.49
CA TRP A 101 -2.14 -6.63 -0.80
C TRP A 101 -2.88 -6.45 0.54
N ILE A 102 -2.53 -5.41 1.32
CA ILE A 102 -3.27 -5.06 2.54
C ILE A 102 -4.72 -4.71 2.21
N GLY A 103 -5.00 -4.08 1.07
CA GLY A 103 -6.37 -3.84 0.61
C GLY A 103 -7.17 -5.13 0.36
N PHE A 104 -6.58 -6.17 -0.23
CA PHE A 104 -7.22 -7.50 -0.31
C PHE A 104 -7.42 -8.12 1.08
N ALA A 105 -6.47 -7.92 2.00
CA ALA A 105 -6.62 -8.35 3.38
C ALA A 105 -7.75 -7.59 4.09
N CYS A 106 -7.89 -6.28 3.88
CA CYS A 106 -9.01 -5.49 4.37
C CYS A 106 -10.35 -6.00 3.85
N ALA A 107 -10.42 -6.37 2.58
CA ALA A 107 -11.63 -6.96 2.00
C ALA A 107 -12.02 -8.31 2.63
N LYS A 108 -11.05 -9.05 3.20
CA LYS A 108 -11.27 -10.33 3.86
C LYS A 108 -11.68 -10.18 5.33
N TRP A 109 -10.98 -9.32 6.09
CA TRP A 109 -11.12 -9.28 7.55
C TRP A 109 -11.91 -8.10 8.11
N ALA A 110 -12.19 -7.07 7.27
CA ALA A 110 -12.99 -5.92 7.66
C ALA A 110 -13.80 -5.35 6.48
N PRO A 111 -14.52 -6.19 5.68
CA PRO A 111 -15.20 -5.74 4.46
C PRO A 111 -16.20 -4.61 4.70
N GLU A 112 -16.86 -4.57 5.87
CA GLU A 112 -17.86 -3.57 6.24
C GLU A 112 -17.28 -2.17 6.46
N ARG A 113 -15.96 -2.07 6.62
CA ARG A 113 -15.26 -0.78 6.84
C ARG A 113 -14.89 -0.08 5.53
N PHE A 114 -15.13 -0.71 4.37
CA PHE A 114 -14.69 -0.17 3.09
C PHE A 114 -15.82 -0.11 2.07
N SER A 115 -15.98 1.07 1.44
CA SER A 115 -17.00 1.33 0.42
C SER A 115 -16.49 1.11 -1.01
N ALA A 116 -15.19 1.12 -1.24
CA ALA A 116 -14.55 0.86 -2.53
C ALA A 116 -13.07 0.53 -2.34
N PHE A 117 -12.50 -0.24 -3.27
CA PHE A 117 -11.08 -0.54 -3.30
C PHE A 117 -10.42 -0.06 -4.59
N VAL A 118 -9.25 0.58 -4.46
CA VAL A 118 -8.31 0.89 -5.54
C VAL A 118 -7.00 0.17 -5.23
N LEU A 119 -6.69 -0.89 -5.97
CA LEU A 119 -5.60 -1.81 -5.68
C LEU A 119 -4.63 -1.86 -6.86
N GLY A 120 -3.50 -1.18 -6.72
CA GLY A 120 -2.51 -1.07 -7.79
C GLY A 120 -1.30 -1.96 -7.58
N GLY A 121 -0.75 -2.49 -8.69
CA GLY A 121 0.51 -3.23 -8.70
C GLY A 121 0.51 -4.45 -7.79
N GLN A 122 -0.63 -5.17 -7.65
CA GLN A 122 -0.72 -6.29 -6.73
C GLN A 122 -1.83 -7.28 -7.10
N HIS A 123 -1.75 -8.48 -6.50
CA HIS A 123 -2.68 -9.59 -6.62
C HIS A 123 -2.88 -10.30 -5.26
N PRO A 124 -3.97 -11.05 -5.08
CA PRO A 124 -4.28 -11.73 -3.82
C PRO A 124 -3.70 -13.16 -3.70
N TYR A 125 -3.00 -13.67 -4.72
CA TYR A 125 -2.46 -15.03 -4.71
C TYR A 125 -1.22 -15.14 -3.83
N ALA A 126 -0.87 -16.38 -3.44
CA ALA A 126 0.35 -16.64 -2.69
C ALA A 126 1.58 -16.02 -3.38
N GLN A 127 2.46 -15.44 -2.60
CA GLN A 127 3.66 -14.76 -3.09
C GLN A 127 4.84 -14.98 -2.16
N THR A 128 5.96 -15.41 -2.70
CA THR A 128 7.21 -15.43 -1.93
C THR A 128 7.81 -14.02 -1.84
N MET A 129 8.37 -13.71 -0.68
CA MET A 129 9.08 -12.46 -0.43
C MET A 129 10.61 -12.67 -0.36
N SER A 130 11.11 -13.79 -0.88
CA SER A 130 12.54 -14.14 -0.82
C SER A 130 13.42 -13.04 -1.43
N GLY A 131 13.06 -12.50 -2.59
CA GLY A 131 13.82 -11.43 -3.23
C GLY A 131 13.89 -10.16 -2.37
N ALA A 132 12.76 -9.74 -1.77
CA ALA A 132 12.77 -8.61 -0.85
C ALA A 132 13.64 -8.87 0.39
N ARG A 133 13.59 -10.08 0.95
CA ARG A 133 14.43 -10.48 2.08
C ARG A 133 15.92 -10.47 1.74
N GLU A 134 16.31 -10.91 0.55
CA GLU A 134 17.71 -10.85 0.10
C GLU A 134 18.24 -9.42 0.10
N TRP A 135 17.46 -8.48 -0.42
CA TRP A 135 17.82 -7.07 -0.42
C TRP A 135 17.91 -6.48 0.98
N LEU A 136 16.94 -6.80 1.84
CA LEU A 136 16.89 -6.33 3.23
C LEU A 136 18.07 -6.85 4.05
N ARG A 137 18.52 -8.09 3.81
CA ARG A 137 19.72 -8.64 4.46
C ARG A 137 20.97 -7.84 4.12
N VAL A 138 21.11 -7.35 2.90
CA VAL A 138 22.23 -6.46 2.55
C VAL A 138 22.23 -5.21 3.43
N GLY A 139 21.06 -4.63 3.68
CA GLY A 139 20.92 -3.49 4.58
C GLY A 139 21.20 -3.84 6.04
N GLU A 140 20.70 -4.99 6.53
CA GLU A 140 20.91 -5.45 7.90
C GLU A 140 22.38 -5.79 8.18
N GLU A 141 23.04 -6.50 7.26
CA GLU A 141 24.42 -6.98 7.43
C GLU A 141 25.48 -5.93 7.12
N ARG A 142 25.21 -5.03 6.16
CA ARG A 142 26.20 -4.12 5.58
C ARG A 142 25.83 -2.64 5.71
N GLY A 143 24.66 -2.36 6.30
CA GLY A 143 24.16 -1.01 6.54
C GLY A 143 23.42 -0.39 5.36
N ALA A 144 22.72 0.71 5.67
CA ALA A 144 21.81 1.39 4.74
C ALA A 144 22.49 1.85 3.45
N GLN A 145 23.77 2.26 3.47
CA GLN A 145 24.45 2.68 2.26
C GLN A 145 24.61 1.51 1.26
N ALA A 146 24.94 0.31 1.74
CA ALA A 146 25.04 -0.86 0.87
C ALA A 146 23.70 -1.25 0.24
N PHE A 147 22.59 -1.06 0.97
CA PHE A 147 21.23 -1.23 0.44
C PHE A 147 20.93 -0.17 -0.64
N ILE A 148 21.28 1.09 -0.41
CA ILE A 148 21.09 2.18 -1.38
C ILE A 148 21.90 1.91 -2.65
N ASP A 149 23.17 1.49 -2.52
CA ASP A 149 24.04 1.18 -3.66
C ASP A 149 23.49 -0.01 -4.47
N LEU A 150 22.94 -1.02 -3.80
CA LEU A 150 22.24 -2.13 -4.43
C LEU A 150 21.02 -1.64 -5.21
N TRP A 151 20.19 -0.80 -4.59
CA TRP A 151 19.02 -0.23 -5.24
C TRP A 151 19.37 0.57 -6.49
N GLU A 152 20.37 1.46 -6.40
CA GLU A 152 20.78 2.30 -7.53
C GLU A 152 21.34 1.49 -8.71
N ARG A 153 21.98 0.36 -8.42
CA ARG A 153 22.47 -0.54 -9.44
C ARG A 153 21.37 -1.34 -10.15
N GLU A 154 20.37 -1.81 -9.42
CA GLU A 154 19.36 -2.74 -9.94
C GLU A 154 18.08 -2.04 -10.41
N VAL A 155 17.71 -0.91 -9.78
CA VAL A 155 16.45 -0.20 -10.06
C VAL A 155 16.69 1.15 -10.72
N GLY A 156 17.74 1.86 -10.28
CA GLY A 156 18.07 3.18 -10.79
C GLY A 156 18.23 4.24 -9.70
N PRO A 157 18.47 5.50 -10.10
CA PRO A 157 18.86 6.57 -9.18
C PRO A 157 17.82 6.84 -8.09
N VAL A 158 18.28 6.94 -6.84
CA VAL A 158 17.45 7.25 -5.68
C VAL A 158 17.37 8.76 -5.47
N ARG A 159 16.13 9.30 -5.43
CA ARG A 159 15.92 10.72 -5.13
C ARG A 159 16.40 11.06 -3.70
N PRO A 160 16.82 12.31 -3.43
CA PRO A 160 17.35 12.70 -2.11
C PRO A 160 16.44 12.35 -0.94
N ALA A 161 15.15 12.65 -1.01
CA ALA A 161 14.18 12.34 0.05
C ALA A 161 14.04 10.82 0.30
N ALA A 162 14.00 10.02 -0.77
CA ALA A 162 13.97 8.57 -0.66
C ALA A 162 15.27 8.01 -0.05
N ARG A 163 16.42 8.60 -0.38
CA ARG A 163 17.72 8.23 0.18
C ARG A 163 17.78 8.46 1.69
N GLU A 164 17.28 9.61 2.18
CA GLU A 164 17.19 9.89 3.62
C GLU A 164 16.26 8.89 4.32
N ARG A 165 15.13 8.56 3.71
CA ARG A 165 14.21 7.54 4.21
C ARG A 165 14.87 6.17 4.31
N MET A 166 15.62 5.75 3.28
CA MET A 166 16.33 4.47 3.26
C MET A 166 17.43 4.40 4.33
N ARG A 167 18.07 5.51 4.66
CA ARG A 167 19.05 5.59 5.76
C ARG A 167 18.43 5.36 7.14
N ALA A 168 17.16 5.67 7.29
CA ALA A 168 16.41 5.55 8.53
C ALA A 168 15.69 4.19 8.67
N TYR A 169 15.85 3.26 7.73
CA TYR A 169 15.18 1.96 7.80
C TYR A 169 15.65 1.11 8.98
N ASP A 170 14.71 0.56 9.69
CA ASP A 170 14.92 -0.56 10.60
C ASP A 170 14.88 -1.86 9.79
N PHE A 171 16.04 -2.30 9.30
CA PHE A 171 16.14 -3.48 8.45
C PHE A 171 15.70 -4.76 9.14
N THR A 172 15.91 -4.87 10.46
CA THR A 172 15.45 -6.03 11.25
C THR A 172 13.92 -6.10 11.27
N ALA A 173 13.25 -4.97 11.53
CA ALA A 173 11.80 -4.89 11.47
C ALA A 173 11.26 -5.15 10.07
N MET A 174 11.92 -4.60 9.04
CA MET A 174 11.51 -4.81 7.65
C MET A 174 11.68 -6.27 7.20
N LEU A 175 12.72 -6.96 7.67
CA LEU A 175 12.89 -8.41 7.46
C LEU A 175 11.77 -9.20 8.13
N ALA A 176 11.43 -8.87 9.39
CA ALA A 176 10.29 -9.46 10.08
C ALA A 176 8.96 -9.19 9.35
N ALA A 177 8.83 -8.04 8.69
CA ALA A 177 7.65 -7.67 7.90
C ALA A 177 7.57 -8.35 6.53
N ALA A 178 8.70 -8.81 5.97
CA ALA A 178 8.79 -9.40 4.63
C ALA A 178 8.47 -10.91 4.64
N GLN A 179 7.34 -11.28 5.27
CA GLN A 179 6.84 -12.65 5.30
C GLN A 179 6.26 -13.05 3.95
N ASP A 180 6.38 -14.34 3.59
CA ASP A 180 5.67 -14.91 2.46
C ASP A 180 4.17 -14.72 2.66
N ARG A 181 3.47 -14.39 1.59
CA ARG A 181 2.05 -14.09 1.61
C ARG A 181 1.25 -15.31 1.23
N GLU A 182 0.35 -15.70 2.11
CA GLU A 182 -0.65 -16.73 1.79
C GLU A 182 -1.67 -16.19 0.78
N SER A 183 -2.34 -17.11 0.08
CA SER A 183 -3.37 -16.73 -0.88
C SER A 183 -4.61 -16.18 -0.17
N LEU A 184 -5.06 -15.04 -0.64
CA LEU A 184 -6.36 -14.42 -0.31
C LEU A 184 -7.38 -14.63 -1.44
N GLU A 185 -7.14 -15.54 -2.39
CA GLU A 185 -7.99 -15.74 -3.57
C GLU A 185 -9.46 -16.00 -3.20
N THR A 186 -9.70 -16.68 -2.10
CA THR A 186 -11.07 -17.00 -1.65
C THR A 186 -11.93 -15.77 -1.35
N VAL A 187 -11.34 -14.60 -1.10
CA VAL A 187 -12.13 -13.38 -0.86
C VAL A 187 -12.69 -12.75 -2.15
N LEU A 188 -12.09 -13.04 -3.31
CA LEU A 188 -12.42 -12.35 -4.56
C LEU A 188 -13.93 -12.40 -4.91
N PRO A 189 -14.61 -13.56 -4.89
CA PRO A 189 -16.03 -13.61 -5.17
C PRO A 189 -16.90 -12.99 -4.06
N GLU A 190 -16.34 -12.67 -2.91
CA GLU A 190 -17.05 -12.07 -1.78
C GLU A 190 -16.99 -10.54 -1.80
N ILE A 191 -16.08 -9.93 -2.57
CA ILE A 191 -15.97 -8.48 -2.71
C ILE A 191 -17.20 -7.96 -3.47
N ARG A 192 -18.09 -7.24 -2.78
CA ARG A 192 -19.33 -6.68 -3.33
C ARG A 192 -19.23 -5.21 -3.69
N VAL A 193 -18.31 -4.49 -3.05
CA VAL A 193 -18.10 -3.07 -3.32
C VAL A 193 -17.33 -2.87 -4.62
N PRO A 194 -17.45 -1.69 -5.26
CA PRO A 194 -16.67 -1.37 -6.45
C PRO A 194 -15.17 -1.54 -6.21
N CYS A 195 -14.49 -2.19 -7.18
CA CYS A 195 -13.07 -2.46 -7.09
C CYS A 195 -12.36 -2.03 -8.39
N LEU A 196 -11.30 -1.25 -8.26
CA LEU A 196 -10.44 -0.86 -9.37
C LEU A 196 -9.06 -1.49 -9.16
N LEU A 197 -8.67 -2.38 -10.07
CA LEU A 197 -7.30 -2.87 -10.13
C LEU A 197 -6.55 -2.11 -11.22
N PHE A 198 -5.26 -1.88 -11.02
CA PHE A 198 -4.42 -1.32 -12.07
C PHE A 198 -2.96 -1.77 -11.95
N ALA A 199 -2.28 -1.83 -13.09
CA ALA A 199 -0.87 -2.17 -13.18
C ALA A 199 -0.25 -1.56 -14.44
N GLY A 200 1.06 -1.50 -14.51
CA GLY A 200 1.76 -1.25 -15.76
C GLY A 200 1.62 -2.43 -16.72
N ALA A 201 1.71 -2.18 -18.02
CA ALA A 201 1.70 -3.25 -19.00
C ALA A 201 2.94 -4.15 -18.89
N ASP A 202 4.06 -3.57 -18.42
CA ASP A 202 5.33 -4.25 -18.21
C ASP A 202 5.55 -4.65 -16.74
N ASP A 203 4.49 -4.58 -15.92
CA ASP A 203 4.51 -5.06 -14.53
C ASP A 203 4.28 -6.58 -14.51
N GLU A 204 5.16 -7.32 -13.87
CA GLU A 204 5.08 -8.79 -13.73
C GLU A 204 3.76 -9.25 -13.08
N VAL A 205 3.17 -8.43 -12.21
CA VAL A 205 1.91 -8.78 -11.52
C VAL A 205 0.67 -8.54 -12.39
N ARG A 206 0.79 -7.90 -13.57
CA ARG A 206 -0.36 -7.52 -14.42
C ARG A 206 -1.28 -8.69 -14.74
N GLY A 207 -0.72 -9.80 -15.20
CA GLY A 207 -1.51 -10.98 -15.55
C GLY A 207 -2.28 -11.57 -14.36
N LEU A 208 -1.68 -11.53 -13.18
CA LEU A 208 -2.33 -11.98 -11.94
C LEU A 208 -3.39 -10.99 -11.46
N ALA A 209 -3.16 -9.68 -11.62
CA ALA A 209 -4.17 -8.66 -11.34
C ALA A 209 -5.39 -8.79 -12.28
N GLU A 210 -5.16 -9.11 -13.57
CA GLU A 210 -6.22 -9.38 -14.54
C GLU A 210 -7.04 -10.60 -14.14
N ARG A 211 -6.37 -11.70 -13.77
CA ARG A 211 -7.03 -12.91 -13.25
C ARG A 211 -7.86 -12.61 -11.99
N ALA A 212 -7.36 -11.77 -11.08
CA ALA A 212 -8.09 -11.37 -9.89
C ALA A 212 -9.32 -10.52 -10.22
N ALA A 213 -9.17 -9.52 -11.10
CA ALA A 213 -10.28 -8.67 -11.53
C ALA A 213 -11.43 -9.47 -12.16
N ALA A 214 -11.11 -10.52 -12.92
CA ALA A 214 -12.13 -11.38 -13.53
C ALA A 214 -12.97 -12.18 -12.52
N GLN A 215 -12.53 -12.32 -11.27
CA GLN A 215 -13.22 -13.03 -10.20
C GLN A 215 -14.03 -12.13 -9.26
N ILE A 216 -13.86 -10.79 -9.37
CA ILE A 216 -14.58 -9.80 -8.56
C ILE A 216 -15.75 -9.25 -9.37
N GLN A 217 -16.97 -9.38 -8.86
CA GLN A 217 -18.19 -9.01 -9.58
C GLN A 217 -18.20 -7.56 -10.10
N ASN A 218 -17.73 -6.61 -9.29
CA ASN A 218 -17.76 -5.17 -9.58
C ASN A 218 -16.36 -4.60 -9.81
N ALA A 219 -15.46 -5.38 -10.42
CA ALA A 219 -14.11 -4.92 -10.68
C ALA A 219 -13.94 -4.34 -12.09
N LYS A 220 -13.00 -3.39 -12.16
CA LYS A 220 -12.40 -2.89 -13.40
C LYS A 220 -10.90 -3.06 -13.31
N LEU A 221 -10.27 -3.41 -14.43
CA LEU A 221 -8.81 -3.39 -14.56
C LEU A 221 -8.40 -2.29 -15.53
N VAL A 222 -7.38 -1.52 -15.16
CA VAL A 222 -6.70 -0.56 -16.04
C VAL A 222 -5.23 -0.94 -16.15
N SER A 223 -4.74 -1.08 -17.37
CA SER A 223 -3.32 -1.30 -17.66
C SER A 223 -2.73 -0.03 -18.30
N PHE A 224 -1.58 0.42 -17.79
CA PHE A 224 -0.85 1.57 -18.33
C PHE A 224 0.23 1.09 -19.30
N PRO A 225 0.14 1.42 -20.61
CA PRO A 225 1.13 1.00 -21.58
C PRO A 225 2.53 1.52 -21.24
N ASP A 226 3.55 0.74 -21.60
CA ASP A 226 4.97 1.09 -21.50
C ASP A 226 5.44 1.51 -20.10
N LEU A 227 4.77 1.05 -19.05
CA LEU A 227 5.13 1.32 -17.66
C LEU A 227 5.30 0.02 -16.87
N ASN A 228 6.38 -0.05 -16.09
CA ASN A 228 6.62 -1.13 -15.13
C ASN A 228 6.03 -0.83 -13.74
N HIS A 229 6.30 -1.73 -12.78
CA HIS A 229 5.80 -1.63 -11.41
C HIS A 229 6.12 -0.29 -10.71
N ALA A 230 7.35 0.18 -10.79
CA ALA A 230 7.78 1.42 -10.12
C ALA A 230 7.31 2.67 -10.88
N GLU A 231 7.30 2.60 -12.20
CA GLU A 231 6.97 3.74 -13.06
C GLU A 231 5.50 4.14 -12.98
N VAL A 232 4.57 3.18 -12.87
CA VAL A 232 3.13 3.49 -12.75
C VAL A 232 2.86 4.41 -11.57
N MET A 233 3.42 4.12 -10.39
CA MET A 233 3.18 4.96 -9.23
C MET A 233 3.83 6.34 -9.31
N ALA A 234 4.90 6.49 -10.08
CA ALA A 234 5.51 7.80 -10.32
C ALA A 234 4.64 8.69 -11.24
N ARG A 235 3.63 8.12 -11.90
CA ARG A 235 2.73 8.80 -12.85
C ARG A 235 1.41 9.20 -12.20
N SER A 236 1.47 10.01 -11.12
CA SER A 236 0.25 10.55 -10.49
C SER A 236 -0.62 11.37 -11.46
N ASP A 237 -0.01 11.95 -12.50
CA ASP A 237 -0.70 12.62 -13.61
C ASP A 237 -1.66 11.70 -14.39
N LEU A 238 -1.39 10.40 -14.43
CA LEU A 238 -2.25 9.39 -15.06
C LEU A 238 -3.15 8.67 -14.03
N VAL A 239 -2.56 8.29 -12.90
CA VAL A 239 -3.23 7.45 -11.89
C VAL A 239 -4.27 8.25 -11.10
N ALA A 240 -3.97 9.46 -10.62
CA ALA A 240 -4.89 10.21 -9.77
C ALA A 240 -6.20 10.59 -10.49
N PRO A 241 -6.22 11.04 -11.75
CA PRO A 241 -7.47 11.27 -12.49
C PRO A 241 -8.32 10.00 -12.67
N MET A 242 -7.67 8.84 -12.87
CA MET A 242 -8.36 7.55 -12.95
C MET A 242 -9.03 7.21 -11.61
N VAL A 243 -8.29 7.35 -10.49
CA VAL A 243 -8.80 7.11 -9.13
C VAL A 243 -9.96 8.04 -8.81
N ARG A 244 -9.84 9.35 -9.08
CA ARG A 244 -10.92 10.34 -8.89
C ARG A 244 -12.18 9.95 -9.65
N ARG A 245 -12.06 9.64 -10.94
CA ARG A 245 -13.18 9.22 -11.79
C ARG A 245 -13.85 7.96 -11.25
N PHE A 246 -13.07 6.98 -10.86
CA PHE A 246 -13.60 5.74 -10.29
C PHE A 246 -14.36 6.01 -9.00
N LEU A 247 -13.76 6.72 -8.04
CA LEU A 247 -14.37 6.99 -6.74
C LEU A 247 -15.59 7.91 -6.82
N HIS A 248 -15.66 8.79 -7.84
CA HIS A 248 -16.85 9.63 -8.07
C HIS A 248 -18.08 8.77 -8.43
N HIS A 249 -17.89 7.68 -9.16
CA HIS A 249 -18.97 6.77 -9.56
C HIS A 249 -19.22 5.63 -8.56
N ALA A 250 -18.26 5.33 -7.70
CA ALA A 250 -18.32 4.20 -6.77
C ALA A 250 -18.98 4.55 -5.42
N VAL A 251 -19.00 5.82 -5.04
CA VAL A 251 -19.49 6.31 -3.75
C VAL A 251 -20.59 7.33 -4.03
N VAL A 252 -21.77 6.82 -4.33
CA VAL A 252 -23.04 7.60 -4.35
C VAL A 252 -23.85 7.25 -3.13
#